data_facf61e1c134f0890a7b0cc9af231233
#
_entry.id   facf61e1c134f0890a7b0cc9af231233
#
_cell.length_a   1.000
_cell.length_b   1.000
_cell.length_c   1.000
_cell.angle_alpha   90.00
_cell.angle_beta   90.00
_cell.angle_gamma   90.00
#
_symmetry.space_group_name_H-M   'P 1'
#
loop_
_entity.id
_entity.type
_entity.pdbx_description
1 polymer ?
#
loop_
_entity_poly.entity_id
_entity_poly.type
_entity_poly.pdbx_seq_one_letter_code
_entity_poly.pdbx_strand_id
1 'polypeptide(L)'
;MSSKYQRNLLETELFSIYAQLLRIRRIEESIAIKYLEWEMRCPVHLSIGQEAIPVGISTHLNTEDHVYSNHRSHGHYFAKGGSLKRMIAELYGKDAGCCGGRGGSMHLIDLEVGFIGSTPIVGGTVPLAVGDAWSAKLKGDERVSVIYFGDGCFEEGV
;
A
#
# COMPACT_ATOMS: atom_id res chain seq x y z
N MET A 1 26.82 17.91 4.08
CA MET A 1 25.56 17.84 3.30
C MET A 1 24.55 18.76 3.95
N SER A 2 24.08 19.74 3.22
CA SER A 2 23.41 20.96 3.69
C SER A 2 22.00 20.73 4.21
N SER A 3 21.66 21.37 5.31
CA SER A 3 20.39 21.42 6.07
C SER A 3 19.17 21.98 5.29
N LYS A 4 19.23 22.08 3.98
CA LYS A 4 18.18 22.68 3.15
C LYS A 4 16.88 21.86 3.02
N TYR A 5 16.86 20.63 3.52
CA TYR A 5 15.72 19.72 3.39
C TYR A 5 15.08 19.30 4.73
N GLN A 6 15.46 19.90 5.86
CA GLN A 6 14.73 19.69 7.11
C GLN A 6 13.48 20.58 7.12
N ARG A 7 12.34 19.99 6.68
CA ARG A 7 11.03 20.54 7.04
C ARG A 7 10.86 20.33 8.55
N ASN A 8 10.68 21.40 9.30
CA ASN A 8 10.26 21.30 10.70
C ASN A 8 8.79 20.84 10.69
N LEU A 9 8.58 19.55 10.88
CA LEU A 9 7.24 18.99 11.08
C LEU A 9 6.66 19.53 12.40
N LEU A 10 5.37 19.86 12.40
CA LEU A 10 4.66 20.17 13.63
C LEU A 10 4.59 18.92 14.53
N GLU A 11 4.55 19.10 15.85
CA GLU A 11 4.45 17.95 16.79
C GLU A 11 3.24 17.06 16.49
N THR A 12 2.12 17.65 16.07
CA THR A 12 0.92 16.93 15.66
C THR A 12 1.14 16.05 14.41
N GLU A 13 1.92 16.52 13.44
CA GLU A 13 2.29 15.74 12.24
C GLU A 13 3.19 14.58 12.63
N LEU A 14 4.20 14.82 13.47
CA LEU A 14 5.09 13.79 13.98
C LEU A 14 4.33 12.71 14.74
N PHE A 15 3.39 13.10 15.61
CA PHE A 15 2.55 12.16 16.33
C PHE A 15 1.67 11.32 15.38
N SER A 16 1.07 11.96 14.37
CA SER A 16 0.26 11.27 13.37
C SER A 16 1.08 10.24 12.58
N ILE A 17 2.27 10.61 12.13
CA ILE A 17 3.19 9.72 11.43
C ILE A 17 3.57 8.54 12.32
N TYR A 18 3.98 8.80 13.57
CA TYR A 18 4.33 7.76 14.53
C TYR A 18 3.16 6.80 14.80
N ALA A 19 1.96 7.33 15.00
CA ALA A 19 0.77 6.53 15.22
C ALA A 19 0.45 5.60 14.05
N GLN A 20 0.63 6.08 12.81
CA GLN A 20 0.44 5.25 11.61
C GLN A 20 1.51 4.17 11.49
N LEU A 21 2.78 4.50 11.73
CA LEU A 21 3.88 3.52 11.73
C LEU A 21 3.60 2.40 12.75
N LEU A 22 3.26 2.80 13.98
CA LEU A 22 2.95 1.84 15.04
C LEU A 22 1.70 1.02 14.72
N ARG A 23 0.66 1.63 14.17
CA ARG A 23 -0.57 0.94 13.76
C ARG A 23 -0.27 -0.16 12.74
N ILE A 24 0.47 0.15 11.68
CA ILE A 24 0.82 -0.82 10.63
C ILE A 24 1.65 -1.94 11.24
N ARG A 25 2.67 -1.62 12.03
CA ARG A 25 3.50 -2.61 12.72
C ARG A 25 2.66 -3.58 13.56
N ARG A 26 1.74 -3.09 14.37
CA ARG A 26 0.89 -3.91 15.23
C ARG A 26 -0.08 -4.79 14.45
N ILE A 27 -0.61 -4.29 13.33
CA ILE A 27 -1.44 -5.10 12.44
C ILE A 27 -0.63 -6.24 11.85
N GLU A 28 0.54 -5.97 11.30
CA GLU A 28 1.40 -6.97 10.66
C GLU A 28 1.89 -8.04 11.66
N GLU A 29 2.30 -7.64 12.88
CA GLU A 29 2.65 -8.56 13.96
C GLU A 29 1.47 -9.46 14.34
N SER A 30 0.26 -8.90 14.40
CA SER A 30 -0.97 -9.66 14.70
C SER A 30 -1.30 -10.65 13.58
N ILE A 31 -1.14 -10.26 12.32
CA ILE A 31 -1.30 -11.14 11.16
C ILE A 31 -0.30 -12.28 11.22
N ALA A 32 0.99 -12.00 11.54
CA ALA A 32 2.02 -13.02 11.66
C ALA A 32 1.66 -14.10 12.70
N ILE A 33 1.16 -13.68 13.86
CA ILE A 33 0.72 -14.60 14.92
C ILE A 33 -0.49 -15.42 14.46
N LYS A 34 -1.50 -14.76 13.90
CA LYS A 34 -2.74 -15.38 13.43
C LYS A 34 -2.54 -16.31 12.23
N TYR A 35 -1.52 -16.07 11.42
CA TYR A 35 -1.19 -16.94 10.29
C TYR A 35 -0.86 -18.37 10.71
N LEU A 36 -0.33 -18.56 11.92
CA LEU A 36 -0.01 -19.87 12.47
C LEU A 36 -1.26 -20.72 12.79
N GLU A 37 -2.45 -20.12 12.80
CA GLU A 37 -3.73 -20.83 13.02
C GLU A 37 -4.23 -21.55 11.74
N TRP A 38 -3.57 -21.36 10.59
CA TRP A 38 -3.88 -21.98 9.29
C TRP A 38 -5.28 -21.68 8.73
N GLU A 39 -5.91 -20.62 9.22
CA GLU A 39 -7.25 -20.21 8.76
C GLU A 39 -7.20 -19.22 7.59
N MET A 40 -6.09 -18.50 7.40
CA MET A 40 -5.90 -17.61 6.25
C MET A 40 -5.70 -18.43 4.97
N ARG A 41 -6.39 -18.05 3.89
CA ARG A 41 -6.52 -18.84 2.66
C ARG A 41 -5.52 -18.46 1.57
N CYS A 42 -4.48 -17.70 1.89
CA CYS A 42 -3.49 -17.22 0.94
C CYS A 42 -2.09 -17.20 1.57
N PRO A 43 -1.04 -17.28 0.74
CA PRO A 43 0.30 -16.89 1.20
C PRO A 43 0.30 -15.43 1.64
N VAL A 44 0.95 -15.14 2.77
CA VAL A 44 1.01 -13.78 3.34
C VAL A 44 2.43 -13.24 3.23
N HIS A 45 2.56 -12.01 2.73
CA HIS A 45 3.82 -11.28 2.60
C HIS A 45 3.75 -10.02 3.46
N LEU A 46 4.40 -10.07 4.61
CA LEU A 46 4.41 -8.98 5.57
C LEU A 46 5.35 -7.84 5.14
N SER A 47 5.02 -6.63 5.56
CA SER A 47 5.81 -5.41 5.36
C SER A 47 6.48 -4.89 6.65
N ILE A 48 6.67 -5.77 7.64
CA ILE A 48 7.35 -5.43 8.90
C ILE A 48 8.75 -4.86 8.62
N GLY A 49 9.04 -3.67 9.16
CA GLY A 49 10.29 -2.94 8.94
C GLY A 49 10.28 -2.01 7.74
N GLN A 50 9.21 -2.00 6.93
CA GLN A 50 9.07 -1.20 5.71
C GLN A 50 8.01 -0.08 5.84
N GLU A 51 7.51 0.19 7.03
CA GLU A 51 6.38 1.09 7.28
C GLU A 51 6.68 2.55 6.93
N ALA A 52 7.94 2.96 7.05
CA ALA A 52 8.33 4.37 6.87
C ALA A 52 8.07 4.89 5.45
N ILE A 53 8.28 4.08 4.43
CA ILE A 53 8.09 4.47 3.03
C ILE A 53 6.61 4.76 2.75
N PRO A 54 5.67 3.81 2.96
CA PRO A 54 4.27 4.06 2.67
C PRO A 54 3.68 5.17 3.54
N VAL A 55 4.02 5.26 4.82
CA VAL A 55 3.50 6.33 5.69
C VAL A 55 4.03 7.69 5.24
N GLY A 56 5.35 7.81 5.00
CA GLY A 56 5.95 9.07 4.57
C GLY A 56 5.40 9.58 3.24
N ILE A 57 5.17 8.70 2.27
CA ILE A 57 4.58 9.09 0.98
C ILE A 57 3.09 9.41 1.13
N SER A 58 2.32 8.56 1.82
CA SER A 58 0.86 8.73 1.90
C SER A 58 0.43 9.97 2.68
N THR A 59 1.27 10.54 3.55
CA THR A 59 0.99 11.84 4.20
C THR A 59 0.91 13.00 3.20
N HIS A 60 1.34 12.80 1.97
CA HIS A 60 1.31 13.81 0.91
C HIS A 60 0.33 13.48 -0.23
N LEU A 61 -0.41 12.38 -0.09
CA LEU A 61 -1.39 11.95 -1.10
C LEU A 61 -2.81 12.29 -0.67
N ASN A 62 -3.60 12.69 -1.67
CA ASN A 62 -5.04 12.86 -1.55
C ASN A 62 -5.78 11.54 -1.85
N THR A 63 -7.08 11.50 -1.56
CA THR A 63 -7.92 10.32 -1.85
C THR A 63 -7.95 10.01 -3.34
N GLU A 64 -7.94 11.05 -4.17
CA GLU A 64 -8.00 10.99 -5.63
C GLU A 64 -6.71 10.49 -6.27
N ASP A 65 -5.58 10.57 -5.56
CA ASP A 65 -4.31 10.05 -6.05
C ASP A 65 -4.32 8.52 -6.06
N HIS A 66 -3.75 7.95 -7.10
CA HIS A 66 -3.77 6.51 -7.32
C HIS A 66 -2.49 5.84 -6.83
N VAL A 67 -2.64 4.73 -6.13
CA VAL A 67 -1.54 3.92 -5.61
C VAL A 67 -1.56 2.53 -6.22
N TYR A 68 -0.41 2.12 -6.72
CA TYR A 68 -0.10 0.78 -7.22
C TYR A 68 0.99 0.16 -6.36
N SER A 69 0.95 -1.15 -6.16
CA SER A 69 1.85 -1.82 -5.23
C SER A 69 2.31 -3.19 -5.72
N ASN A 70 3.25 -3.75 -4.99
CA ASN A 70 3.79 -5.09 -5.17
C ASN A 70 3.16 -6.09 -4.18
N HIS A 71 3.76 -7.28 -4.03
CA HIS A 71 3.29 -8.35 -3.15
C HIS A 71 3.37 -8.02 -1.64
N ARG A 72 4.18 -7.04 -1.19
CA ARG A 72 4.25 -6.57 0.22
C ARG A 72 3.37 -5.33 0.42
N SER A 73 2.13 -5.43 -0.03
CA SER A 73 1.23 -4.29 -0.18
C SER A 73 0.51 -3.84 1.09
N HIS A 74 0.56 -4.60 2.17
CA HIS A 74 -0.21 -4.30 3.39
C HIS A 74 0.06 -2.89 3.94
N GLY A 75 1.35 -2.54 4.12
CA GLY A 75 1.74 -1.21 4.60
C GLY A 75 1.28 -0.10 3.66
N HIS A 76 1.38 -0.30 2.35
CA HIS A 76 0.93 0.66 1.33
C HIS A 76 -0.59 0.84 1.36
N TYR A 77 -1.34 -0.25 1.48
CA TYR A 77 -2.80 -0.26 1.58
C TYR A 77 -3.27 0.51 2.82
N PHE A 78 -2.70 0.22 4.00
CA PHE A 78 -3.09 0.88 5.23
C PHE A 78 -2.69 2.35 5.28
N ALA A 79 -1.50 2.69 4.78
CA ALA A 79 -1.03 4.07 4.74
C ALA A 79 -1.91 4.92 3.81
N LYS A 80 -2.42 4.36 2.71
CA LYS A 80 -3.37 5.03 1.80
C LYS A 80 -4.79 5.16 2.36
N GLY A 81 -5.07 4.57 3.51
CA GLY A 81 -6.37 4.66 4.19
C GLY A 81 -7.25 3.41 4.06
N GLY A 82 -6.71 2.32 3.53
CA GLY A 82 -7.45 1.08 3.35
C GLY A 82 -8.04 0.50 4.63
N SER A 83 -9.18 -0.14 4.53
CA SER A 83 -9.95 -0.67 5.66
C SER A 83 -9.31 -1.93 6.24
N LEU A 84 -8.92 -1.88 7.53
CA LEU A 84 -8.41 -3.06 8.25
C LEU A 84 -9.41 -4.23 8.22
N LYS A 85 -10.70 -3.95 8.45
CA LYS A 85 -11.74 -4.99 8.48
C LYS A 85 -11.87 -5.69 7.13
N ARG A 86 -11.88 -4.92 6.04
CA ARG A 86 -11.98 -5.48 4.67
C ARG A 86 -10.73 -6.26 4.30
N MET A 87 -9.54 -5.76 4.65
CA MET A 87 -8.30 -6.48 4.36
C MET A 87 -8.19 -7.78 5.15
N ILE A 88 -8.52 -7.79 6.45
CA ILE A 88 -8.52 -9.05 7.23
C ILE A 88 -9.54 -10.04 6.67
N ALA A 89 -10.75 -9.59 6.32
CA ALA A 89 -11.73 -10.45 5.66
C ALA A 89 -11.18 -11.06 4.35
N GLU A 90 -10.39 -10.28 3.59
CA GLU A 90 -9.72 -10.75 2.37
C GLU A 90 -8.73 -11.88 2.64
N LEU A 91 -7.87 -11.74 3.66
CA LEU A 91 -6.90 -12.78 4.04
C LEU A 91 -7.57 -14.10 4.44
N TYR A 92 -8.76 -14.02 5.07
CA TYR A 92 -9.57 -15.18 5.45
C TYR A 92 -10.47 -15.69 4.31
N GLY A 93 -10.37 -15.15 3.10
CA GLY A 93 -11.15 -15.56 1.93
C GLY A 93 -12.67 -15.31 2.10
N LYS A 94 -13.04 -14.22 2.79
CA LYS A 94 -14.43 -13.86 3.02
C LYS A 94 -14.93 -12.89 1.95
N ASP A 95 -16.19 -13.01 1.56
CA ASP A 95 -16.85 -12.14 0.57
C ASP A 95 -16.85 -10.66 0.98
N ALA A 96 -16.82 -10.36 2.29
CA ALA A 96 -16.67 -9.01 2.82
C ALA A 96 -15.26 -8.42 2.68
N GLY A 97 -14.31 -9.15 2.07
CA GLY A 97 -12.96 -8.69 1.77
C GLY A 97 -12.93 -7.57 0.72
N CYS A 98 -11.82 -6.82 0.66
CA CYS A 98 -11.67 -5.71 -0.28
C CYS A 98 -11.69 -6.16 -1.76
N CYS A 99 -11.42 -7.45 -2.02
CA CYS A 99 -11.48 -8.09 -3.34
C CYS A 99 -12.47 -9.29 -3.33
N GLY A 100 -13.47 -9.29 -2.43
CA GLY A 100 -14.44 -10.38 -2.31
C GLY A 100 -13.82 -11.72 -1.89
N GLY A 101 -12.73 -11.69 -1.14
CA GLY A 101 -12.01 -12.86 -0.64
C GLY A 101 -11.22 -13.65 -1.70
N ARG A 102 -10.96 -13.06 -2.87
CA ARG A 102 -10.31 -13.71 -4.02
C ARG A 102 -8.88 -13.27 -4.26
N GLY A 103 -8.50 -12.08 -3.77
CA GLY A 103 -7.19 -11.48 -3.98
C GLY A 103 -6.14 -11.95 -2.96
N GLY A 104 -6.55 -12.20 -1.73
CA GLY A 104 -5.66 -12.53 -0.63
C GLY A 104 -4.68 -11.40 -0.32
N SER A 105 -3.50 -11.75 0.23
CA SER A 105 -2.49 -10.80 0.68
C SER A 105 -1.88 -9.93 -0.43
N MET A 106 -1.77 -10.46 -1.65
CA MET A 106 -0.96 -9.86 -2.71
C MET A 106 -1.76 -9.12 -3.79
N HIS A 107 -3.10 -9.18 -3.75
CA HIS A 107 -3.97 -8.58 -4.76
C HIS A 107 -5.04 -7.72 -4.08
N LEU A 108 -4.58 -6.72 -3.33
CA LEU A 108 -5.48 -5.79 -2.65
C LEU A 108 -5.94 -4.69 -3.60
N ILE A 109 -7.21 -4.31 -3.50
CA ILE A 109 -7.84 -3.20 -4.23
C ILE A 109 -8.75 -2.46 -3.26
N ASP A 110 -8.71 -1.15 -3.24
CA ASP A 110 -9.67 -0.30 -2.52
C ASP A 110 -9.81 1.04 -3.24
N LEU A 111 -10.73 1.08 -4.19
CA LEU A 111 -10.93 2.24 -5.06
C LEU A 111 -11.45 3.46 -4.28
N GLU A 112 -12.11 3.24 -3.14
CA GLU A 112 -12.64 4.33 -2.30
C GLU A 112 -11.54 5.21 -1.71
N VAL A 113 -10.33 4.66 -1.58
CA VAL A 113 -9.16 5.39 -1.08
C VAL A 113 -8.07 5.59 -2.15
N GLY A 114 -8.35 5.26 -3.41
CA GLY A 114 -7.37 5.37 -4.49
C GLY A 114 -6.29 4.28 -4.47
N PHE A 115 -6.48 3.16 -3.77
CA PHE A 115 -5.59 2.01 -3.86
C PHE A 115 -6.03 1.10 -5.01
N ILE A 116 -5.41 1.30 -6.19
CA ILE A 116 -5.88 0.73 -7.46
C ILE A 116 -5.55 -0.75 -7.56
N GLY A 117 -4.41 -1.17 -7.01
CA GLY A 117 -4.10 -2.58 -6.97
C GLY A 117 -2.67 -2.92 -6.60
N SER A 118 -2.51 -4.19 -6.23
CA SER A 118 -1.22 -4.83 -6.01
C SER A 118 -1.13 -6.15 -6.76
N THR A 119 0.09 -6.58 -7.09
CA THR A 119 0.35 -7.87 -7.74
C THR A 119 1.69 -8.46 -7.30
N PRO A 120 1.82 -9.79 -7.24
CA PRO A 120 3.10 -10.46 -6.97
C PRO A 120 4.04 -10.46 -8.19
N ILE A 121 3.55 -10.12 -9.39
CA ILE A 121 4.38 -10.06 -10.60
C ILE A 121 5.32 -8.87 -10.48
N VAL A 122 6.63 -9.15 -10.40
CA VAL A 122 7.66 -8.10 -10.29
C VAL A 122 7.60 -7.20 -11.52
N GLY A 123 7.56 -5.87 -11.31
CA GLY A 123 7.39 -4.90 -12.39
C GLY A 123 5.98 -4.78 -12.98
N GLY A 124 5.08 -5.74 -12.73
CA GLY A 124 3.78 -5.84 -13.41
C GLY A 124 2.84 -4.66 -13.22
N THR A 125 2.96 -3.89 -12.14
CA THR A 125 2.16 -2.68 -11.90
C THR A 125 2.78 -1.41 -12.49
N VAL A 126 4.06 -1.43 -12.93
CA VAL A 126 4.74 -0.26 -13.50
C VAL A 126 4.04 0.26 -14.75
N PRO A 127 3.80 -0.54 -15.80
CA PRO A 127 3.12 -0.06 -16.99
C PRO A 127 1.68 0.38 -16.71
N LEU A 128 1.00 -0.20 -15.72
CA LEU A 128 -0.35 0.20 -15.32
C LEU A 128 -0.34 1.61 -14.73
N ALA A 129 0.59 1.88 -13.79
CA ALA A 129 0.74 3.20 -13.19
C ALA A 129 1.14 4.28 -14.22
N VAL A 130 2.01 3.94 -15.17
CA VAL A 130 2.40 4.83 -16.28
C VAL A 130 1.19 5.14 -17.17
N GLY A 131 0.40 4.13 -17.54
CA GLY A 131 -0.81 4.31 -18.34
C GLY A 131 -1.87 5.16 -17.63
N ASP A 132 -2.03 4.98 -16.34
CA ASP A 132 -2.93 5.78 -15.51
C ASP A 132 -2.48 7.25 -15.42
N ALA A 133 -1.21 7.49 -15.13
CA ALA A 133 -0.63 8.85 -15.10
C ALA A 133 -0.75 9.53 -16.47
N TRP A 134 -0.54 8.79 -17.56
CA TRP A 134 -0.73 9.29 -18.91
C TRP A 134 -2.19 9.66 -19.18
N SER A 135 -3.13 8.83 -18.73
CA SER A 135 -4.57 9.11 -18.84
C SER A 135 -4.96 10.37 -18.06
N ALA A 136 -4.46 10.54 -16.83
CA ALA A 136 -4.68 11.75 -16.03
C ALA A 136 -4.21 13.00 -16.77
N LYS A 137 -2.98 12.95 -17.28
CA LYS A 137 -2.39 14.06 -18.06
C LYS A 137 -3.22 14.42 -19.29
N LEU A 138 -3.71 13.44 -20.06
CA LEU A 138 -4.54 13.68 -21.24
C LEU A 138 -5.89 14.31 -20.90
N LYS A 139 -6.43 13.98 -19.72
CA LYS A 139 -7.72 14.53 -19.24
C LYS A 139 -7.60 15.88 -18.56
N GLY A 140 -6.38 16.36 -18.30
CA GLY A 140 -6.14 17.55 -17.48
C GLY A 140 -6.44 17.33 -15.99
N ASP A 141 -6.36 16.09 -15.52
CA ASP A 141 -6.58 15.70 -14.14
C ASP A 141 -5.28 15.91 -13.34
N GLU A 142 -5.37 16.50 -12.16
CA GLU A 142 -4.20 16.82 -11.33
C GLU A 142 -3.73 15.66 -10.44
N ARG A 143 -4.47 14.54 -10.40
CA ARG A 143 -4.08 13.38 -9.59
C ARG A 143 -2.72 12.82 -10.01
N VAL A 144 -2.00 12.31 -9.03
CA VAL A 144 -0.74 11.60 -9.26
C VAL A 144 -0.94 10.09 -9.16
N SER A 145 -0.14 9.33 -9.91
CA SER A 145 -0.07 7.89 -9.81
C SER A 145 1.25 7.50 -9.15
N VAL A 146 1.17 6.88 -7.98
CA VAL A 146 2.31 6.41 -7.20
C VAL A 146 2.43 4.91 -7.33
N ILE A 147 3.65 4.42 -7.54
CA ILE A 147 3.93 2.99 -7.54
C ILE A 147 5.00 2.63 -6.52
N TYR A 148 4.74 1.59 -5.74
CA TYR A 148 5.69 0.97 -4.84
C TYR A 148 6.22 -0.34 -5.44
N PHE A 149 7.53 -0.46 -5.53
CA PHE A 149 8.18 -1.66 -6.05
C PHE A 149 9.47 -1.96 -5.28
N GLY A 150 9.93 -3.20 -5.35
CA GLY A 150 11.19 -3.63 -4.76
C GLY A 150 12.38 -3.44 -5.71
N ASP A 151 13.58 -3.62 -5.19
CA ASP A 151 14.86 -3.52 -5.91
C ASP A 151 14.92 -4.44 -7.14
N GLY A 152 14.39 -5.66 -7.03
CA GLY A 152 14.34 -6.59 -8.16
C GLY A 152 13.56 -6.10 -9.39
N CYS A 153 12.70 -5.08 -9.21
CA CYS A 153 11.95 -4.51 -10.33
C CYS A 153 12.85 -3.81 -11.37
N PHE A 154 14.02 -3.32 -10.95
CA PHE A 154 14.96 -2.67 -11.85
C PHE A 154 15.63 -3.64 -12.84
N GLU A 155 15.61 -4.93 -12.56
CA GLU A 155 16.16 -5.98 -13.41
C GLU A 155 15.11 -6.56 -14.38
N GLU A 156 13.85 -6.14 -14.29
CA GLU A 156 12.79 -6.58 -15.16
C GLU A 156 12.80 -5.83 -16.49
N GLY A 157 12.19 -6.41 -17.52
CA GLY A 157 12.15 -5.87 -18.87
C GLY A 157 11.06 -4.83 -19.15
N VAL A 158 10.51 -4.18 -18.12
CA VAL A 158 9.47 -3.16 -18.21
C VAL A 158 9.97 -1.75 -18.02
#